data_bf24cca8a428c7126c2301c2cc7c6fc3
#
_entry.id   bf24cca8a428c7126c2301c2cc7c6fc3
#
_cell.length_a   1.000
_cell.length_b   1.000
_cell.length_c   1.000
_cell.angle_alpha   90.00
_cell.angle_beta   90.00
_cell.angle_gamma   90.00
#
_symmetry.space_group_name_H-M   'P 1'
#
loop_
_entity.id
_entity.type
_entity.pdbx_description
1 polymer ?
#
loop_
_entity_poly.entity_id
_entity_poly.type
_entity_poly.pdbx_seq_one_letter_code
_entity_poly.pdbx_strand_id
1 'polypeptide(L)'
;MLQPARRKYRKEQKGRNKGLATVGTKVSFGEYGLKAIGRGRLTARQIEAARRAMTRHIKRGGRIWIRIFPDKPISQKPAEVRMGNGKGTPEYYVAEIQPGKVLYEMDGVDETLAREAFALAAAKLPIQTTFVHRLVA
;
A
#
# COMPACT_ATOMS: atom_id res chain seq x y z
N MET A 1 -5.27 12.63 0.85
CA MET A 1 -4.65 11.31 0.93
C MET A 1 -5.60 10.33 1.60
N LEU A 2 -5.38 9.05 1.36
CA LEU A 2 -6.24 8.02 1.93
C LEU A 2 -6.14 7.99 3.45
N GLN A 3 -7.29 7.97 4.10
CA GLN A 3 -7.38 7.77 5.54
C GLN A 3 -8.81 7.37 5.88
N PRO A 4 -9.03 6.68 7.03
CA PRO A 4 -10.39 6.33 7.43
C PRO A 4 -11.19 7.59 7.73
N ALA A 5 -12.44 7.62 7.26
CA ALA A 5 -13.36 8.72 7.54
C ALA A 5 -13.78 8.70 9.01
N ARG A 6 -13.91 7.50 9.59
CA ARG A 6 -14.35 7.33 10.97
C ARG A 6 -13.77 6.04 11.52
N ARG A 7 -13.37 6.07 12.79
CA ARG A 7 -12.83 4.88 13.45
C ARG A 7 -13.47 4.70 14.81
N LYS A 8 -13.62 3.42 15.19
CA LYS A 8 -14.14 3.05 16.51
C LYS A 8 -13.17 3.52 17.61
N TYR A 9 -11.87 3.36 17.39
CA TYR A 9 -10.83 3.80 18.31
C TYR A 9 -9.88 4.73 17.59
N ARG A 10 -9.52 5.84 18.24
CA ARG A 10 -8.61 6.83 17.66
C ARG A 10 -7.18 6.32 17.62
N LYS A 11 -6.78 5.56 18.62
CA LYS A 11 -5.42 5.04 18.75
C LYS A 11 -5.43 3.52 18.81
N GLU A 12 -4.35 2.89 18.34
CA GLU A 12 -4.18 1.45 18.38
C GLU A 12 -2.78 1.11 18.83
N GLN A 13 -2.63 -0.08 19.41
CA GLN A 13 -1.31 -0.60 19.72
C GLN A 13 -0.60 -0.98 18.44
N LYS A 14 0.70 -0.72 18.38
CA LYS A 14 1.50 -0.95 17.19
C LYS A 14 1.56 -2.43 16.81
N GLY A 15 1.77 -3.30 17.79
CA GLY A 15 1.82 -4.74 17.54
C GLY A 15 2.98 -5.15 16.65
N ARG A 16 2.96 -6.42 16.25
CA ARG A 16 3.94 -7.00 15.33
C ARG A 16 3.23 -7.44 14.05
N ASN A 17 3.83 -7.11 12.93
CA ASN A 17 3.34 -7.53 11.62
C ASN A 17 3.90 -8.92 11.32
N LYS A 18 3.06 -9.96 11.45
CA LYS A 18 3.46 -11.35 11.28
C LYS A 18 2.62 -12.07 10.24
N GLY A 19 3.12 -13.22 9.80
CA GLY A 19 2.37 -14.13 8.95
C GLY A 19 2.45 -13.77 7.47
N LEU A 20 1.74 -14.56 6.68
CA LEU A 20 1.62 -14.38 5.25
C LEU A 20 0.20 -13.92 4.91
N ALA A 21 0.06 -13.22 3.81
CA ALA A 21 -1.25 -12.77 3.38
C ALA A 21 -2.10 -13.96 2.94
N THR A 22 -3.35 -13.99 3.41
CA THR A 22 -4.33 -15.02 3.03
C THR A 22 -5.46 -14.43 2.21
N VAL A 23 -5.65 -13.11 2.26
CA VAL A 23 -6.69 -12.39 1.54
C VAL A 23 -6.03 -11.34 0.66
N GLY A 24 -6.56 -11.14 -0.55
CA GLY A 24 -5.99 -10.16 -1.47
C GLY A 24 -4.66 -10.60 -2.05
N THR A 25 -4.51 -11.90 -2.31
CA THR A 25 -3.27 -12.47 -2.86
C THR A 25 -3.33 -12.69 -4.36
N LYS A 26 -4.48 -12.48 -4.99
CA LYS A 26 -4.67 -12.71 -6.42
C LYS A 26 -5.14 -11.45 -7.10
N VAL A 27 -4.75 -11.30 -8.36
CA VAL A 27 -5.26 -10.21 -9.20
C VAL A 27 -6.72 -10.53 -9.53
N SER A 28 -7.62 -9.64 -9.13
CA SER A 28 -9.07 -9.87 -9.23
C SER A 28 -9.78 -8.89 -10.16
N PHE A 29 -9.33 -7.65 -10.23
CA PHE A 29 -10.00 -6.60 -11.00
C PHE A 29 -9.32 -6.31 -12.33
N GLY A 30 -7.99 -6.36 -12.37
CA GLY A 30 -7.21 -6.04 -13.56
C GLY A 30 -6.59 -7.26 -14.21
N GLU A 31 -5.67 -7.02 -15.14
CA GLU A 31 -4.90 -8.06 -15.80
C GLU A 31 -3.53 -8.24 -15.16
N TYR A 32 -2.99 -7.18 -14.60
CA TYR A 32 -1.64 -7.15 -14.03
C TYR A 32 -1.71 -6.62 -12.61
N GLY A 33 -0.76 -7.01 -11.79
CA GLY A 33 -0.71 -6.57 -10.42
C GLY A 33 0.71 -6.39 -9.90
N LEU A 34 0.82 -5.60 -8.85
CA LEU A 34 2.06 -5.43 -8.09
C LEU A 34 1.85 -6.09 -6.74
N LYS A 35 2.61 -7.15 -6.49
CA LYS A 35 2.46 -7.99 -5.32
C LYS A 35 3.64 -7.80 -4.37
N ALA A 36 3.36 -7.70 -3.09
CA ALA A 36 4.41 -7.59 -2.09
C ALA A 36 5.10 -8.93 -1.88
N ILE A 37 6.44 -8.94 -1.90
CA ILE A 37 7.23 -10.11 -1.49
C ILE A 37 7.93 -9.83 -0.17
N GLY A 38 7.98 -8.58 0.25
CA GLY A 38 8.49 -8.18 1.55
C GLY A 38 7.36 -7.85 2.50
N ARG A 39 7.73 -7.54 3.72
CA ARG A 39 6.83 -7.20 4.81
C ARG A 39 7.10 -5.76 5.25
N GLY A 40 6.06 -5.04 5.59
CA GLY A 40 6.25 -3.67 6.05
C GLY A 40 4.94 -2.94 6.24
N ARG A 41 5.06 -1.65 6.42
CA ARG A 41 3.92 -0.74 6.56
C ARG A 41 4.03 0.34 5.51
N LEU A 42 2.95 0.58 4.79
CA LEU A 42 2.88 1.61 3.75
C LEU A 42 2.06 2.77 4.27
N THR A 43 2.65 3.96 4.27
CA THR A 43 1.93 5.17 4.67
C THR A 43 1.01 5.62 3.55
N ALA A 44 0.00 6.43 3.90
CA ALA A 44 -0.89 7.02 2.91
C ALA A 44 -0.11 7.82 1.85
N ARG A 45 0.96 8.49 2.26
CA ARG A 45 1.82 9.26 1.35
C ARG A 45 2.54 8.36 0.35
N GLN A 46 3.07 7.23 0.81
CA GLN A 46 3.74 6.26 -0.06
C GLN A 46 2.77 5.65 -1.07
N ILE A 47 1.58 5.30 -0.62
CA ILE A 47 0.53 4.75 -1.49
C ILE A 47 0.16 5.76 -2.57
N GLU A 48 -0.02 7.03 -2.20
CA GLU A 48 -0.36 8.08 -3.15
C GLU A 48 0.78 8.39 -4.11
N ALA A 49 2.03 8.40 -3.62
CA ALA A 49 3.20 8.63 -4.48
C ALA A 49 3.32 7.54 -5.55
N ALA A 50 3.12 6.28 -5.17
CA ALA A 50 3.16 5.16 -6.10
C ALA A 50 2.03 5.28 -7.13
N ARG A 51 0.82 5.59 -6.68
CA ARG A 51 -0.32 5.78 -7.58
C ARG A 51 -0.06 6.87 -8.61
N ARG A 52 0.47 8.00 -8.17
CA ARG A 52 0.78 9.12 -9.07
C ARG A 52 1.85 8.76 -10.09
N ALA A 53 2.87 8.02 -9.66
CA ALA A 53 3.94 7.57 -10.57
C ALA A 53 3.38 6.67 -11.67
N MET A 54 2.51 5.73 -11.33
CA MET A 54 1.88 4.85 -12.29
C MET A 54 0.95 5.61 -13.24
N THR A 55 0.12 6.47 -12.70
CA THR A 55 -0.84 7.25 -13.49
C THR A 55 -0.13 8.15 -14.49
N ARG A 56 0.96 8.78 -14.06
CA ARG A 56 1.75 9.64 -14.93
C ARG A 56 2.36 8.86 -16.08
N HIS A 57 2.82 7.66 -15.82
CA HIS A 57 3.48 6.84 -16.83
C HIS A 57 2.50 6.29 -17.88
N ILE A 58 1.35 5.79 -17.45
CA ILE A 58 0.35 5.25 -18.38
C ILE A 58 -0.52 6.36 -18.98
N LYS A 59 -0.39 7.58 -18.48
CA LYS A 59 -1.13 8.76 -18.91
C LYS A 59 -2.63 8.52 -18.75
N ARG A 60 -3.40 8.66 -19.84
CA ARG A 60 -4.85 8.47 -19.79
C ARG A 60 -5.30 7.08 -20.21
N GLY A 61 -4.35 6.20 -20.54
CA GLY A 61 -4.67 4.83 -20.89
C GLY A 61 -4.84 3.99 -19.64
N GLY A 62 -5.72 3.01 -19.74
CA GLY A 62 -5.85 2.02 -18.70
C GLY A 62 -6.55 2.48 -17.44
N ARG A 63 -6.56 1.57 -16.48
CA ARG A 63 -7.25 1.74 -15.20
C ARG A 63 -6.38 1.15 -14.10
N ILE A 64 -6.36 1.82 -12.94
CA ILE A 64 -5.58 1.40 -11.79
C ILE A 64 -6.50 1.21 -10.60
N TRP A 65 -6.32 0.09 -9.88
CA TRP A 65 -6.99 -0.15 -8.60
C TRP A 65 -5.97 -0.18 -7.49
N ILE A 66 -6.28 0.46 -6.37
CA ILE A 66 -5.51 0.37 -5.14
C ILE A 66 -6.19 -0.69 -4.28
N ARG A 67 -5.48 -1.79 -3.99
CA ARG A 67 -6.04 -2.93 -3.27
C ARG A 67 -5.84 -2.85 -1.76
N ILE A 68 -5.14 -1.84 -1.30
CA ILE A 68 -4.83 -1.66 0.12
C ILE A 68 -5.37 -0.32 0.61
N PHE A 69 -5.60 -0.24 1.91
CA PHE A 69 -6.08 0.99 2.52
C PHE A 69 -5.33 1.24 3.83
N PRO A 70 -4.84 2.46 4.07
CA PRO A 70 -4.12 2.78 5.31
C PRO A 70 -5.12 3.05 6.43
N ASP A 71 -5.41 2.03 7.21
CA ASP A 71 -6.42 2.11 8.27
C ASP A 71 -5.83 2.04 9.68
N LYS A 72 -4.55 1.74 9.83
CA LYS A 72 -3.92 1.65 11.15
C LYS A 72 -3.30 2.99 11.54
N PRO A 73 -3.75 3.62 12.64
CA PRO A 73 -3.17 4.87 13.09
C PRO A 73 -1.81 4.65 13.75
N ILE A 74 -0.86 5.50 13.40
CA ILE A 74 0.47 5.51 14.02
C ILE A 74 0.59 6.78 14.83
N SER A 75 0.87 6.61 16.12
CA SER A 75 1.05 7.73 17.05
C SER A 75 2.52 8.05 17.21
N GLN A 76 2.83 9.33 17.37
CA GLN A 76 4.19 9.78 17.54
C GLN A 76 4.19 10.96 18.52
N LYS A 77 5.07 10.90 19.52
CA LYS A 77 5.25 12.04 20.43
C LYS A 77 6.32 12.96 19.84
N PRO A 78 6.17 14.28 20.02
CA PRO A 78 7.24 15.20 19.65
C PRO A 78 8.53 14.83 20.38
N ALA A 79 9.67 15.08 19.75
CA ALA A 79 10.97 14.75 20.31
C ALA A 79 11.25 15.49 21.64
N GLU A 80 10.62 16.63 21.84
CA GLU A 80 10.80 17.49 23.01
C GLU A 80 9.93 17.08 24.21
N VAL A 81 8.98 16.17 24.01
CA VAL A 81 8.08 15.73 25.07
C VAL A 81 8.71 14.56 25.81
N ARG A 82 8.65 14.63 27.14
CA ARG A 82 9.17 13.55 27.99
C ARG A 82 8.38 12.27 27.78
N MET A 83 9.04 11.15 27.99
CA MET A 83 8.39 9.83 27.94
C MET A 83 7.39 9.72 29.10
N GLY A 84 6.30 9.00 28.84
CA GLY A 84 5.20 8.84 29.78
C GLY A 84 4.00 9.71 29.40
N ASN A 85 3.05 9.87 30.32
CA ASN A 85 1.83 10.65 30.12
C ASN A 85 0.95 10.19 28.95
N GLY A 86 0.95 8.87 28.69
CA GLY A 86 0.08 8.28 27.69
C GLY A 86 0.66 8.26 26.29
N LYS A 87 -0.11 7.73 25.38
CA LYS A 87 0.26 7.56 23.99
C LYS A 87 0.09 8.88 23.23
N GLY A 88 1.03 9.17 22.33
CA GLY A 88 0.97 10.36 21.49
C GLY A 88 -0.28 10.41 20.61
N THR A 89 -0.53 11.56 19.99
CA THR A 89 -1.64 11.71 19.05
C THR A 89 -1.35 10.92 17.77
N PRO A 90 -2.40 10.39 17.09
CA PRO A 90 -2.21 9.78 15.79
C PRO A 90 -1.72 10.81 14.77
N GLU A 91 -0.57 10.54 14.15
CA GLU A 91 0.04 11.46 13.19
C GLU A 91 -0.28 11.08 11.76
N TYR A 92 -0.38 9.78 11.49
CA TYR A 92 -0.65 9.30 10.14
C TYR A 92 -1.19 7.87 10.20
N TYR A 93 -1.66 7.40 9.06
CA TYR A 93 -2.23 6.06 8.93
C TYR A 93 -1.36 5.22 7.99
N VAL A 94 -1.30 3.92 8.26
CA VAL A 94 -0.54 2.97 7.45
C VAL A 94 -1.38 1.74 7.15
N ALA A 95 -1.04 1.07 6.05
CA ALA A 95 -1.51 -0.27 5.75
C ALA A 95 -0.43 -1.26 6.15
N GLU A 96 -0.76 -2.26 6.95
CA GLU A 96 0.18 -3.33 7.27
C GLU A 96 0.18 -4.34 6.13
N ILE A 97 1.35 -4.60 5.58
CA ILE A 97 1.51 -5.45 4.40
C ILE A 97 2.26 -6.71 4.80
N GLN A 98 1.67 -7.84 4.45
CA GLN A 98 2.26 -9.16 4.60
C GLN A 98 2.71 -9.68 3.24
N PRO A 99 3.76 -10.53 3.19
CA PRO A 99 4.20 -11.11 1.93
C PRO A 99 3.05 -11.83 1.22
N GLY A 100 2.92 -11.58 -0.08
CA GLY A 100 1.88 -12.17 -0.90
C GLY A 100 0.70 -11.25 -1.18
N LYS A 101 0.62 -10.08 -0.55
CA LYS A 101 -0.48 -9.14 -0.75
C LYS A 101 -0.36 -8.42 -2.09
N VAL A 102 -1.43 -8.38 -2.86
CA VAL A 102 -1.50 -7.56 -4.07
C VAL A 102 -1.79 -6.13 -3.65
N LEU A 103 -0.92 -5.21 -4.03
CA LEU A 103 -1.00 -3.80 -3.63
C LEU A 103 -1.79 -2.97 -4.63
N TYR A 104 -1.52 -3.18 -5.92
CA TYR A 104 -2.16 -2.44 -7.01
C TYR A 104 -2.50 -3.41 -8.14
N GLU A 105 -3.52 -3.05 -8.91
CA GLU A 105 -3.87 -3.76 -10.14
C GLU A 105 -4.01 -2.77 -11.27
N MET A 106 -3.83 -3.24 -12.50
CA MET A 106 -3.87 -2.41 -13.68
C MET A 106 -4.44 -3.19 -14.85
N ASP A 107 -5.22 -2.54 -15.70
CA ASP A 107 -5.64 -3.11 -16.97
C ASP A 107 -5.75 -2.02 -18.04
N GLY A 108 -6.04 -2.44 -19.26
CA GLY A 108 -6.21 -1.51 -20.38
C GLY A 108 -4.91 -1.00 -20.96
N VAL A 109 -3.77 -1.58 -20.58
CA VAL A 109 -2.46 -1.25 -21.13
C VAL A 109 -1.73 -2.55 -21.47
N ASP A 110 -0.70 -2.48 -22.32
CA ASP A 110 0.08 -3.67 -22.64
C ASP A 110 1.02 -4.03 -21.47
N GLU A 111 1.56 -5.24 -21.54
CA GLU A 111 2.41 -5.75 -20.45
C GLU A 111 3.68 -4.91 -20.27
N THR A 112 4.30 -4.48 -21.35
CA THR A 112 5.53 -3.68 -21.28
C THR A 112 5.29 -2.39 -20.54
N LEU A 113 4.22 -1.67 -20.89
CA LEU A 113 3.86 -0.42 -20.23
C LEU A 113 3.49 -0.65 -18.78
N ALA A 114 2.75 -1.72 -18.49
CA ALA A 114 2.38 -2.07 -17.12
C ALA A 114 3.61 -2.37 -16.27
N ARG A 115 4.58 -3.12 -16.79
CA ARG A 115 5.82 -3.43 -16.07
C ARG A 115 6.61 -2.16 -15.76
N GLU A 116 6.71 -1.25 -16.71
CA GLU A 116 7.41 0.01 -16.51
C GLU A 116 6.72 0.87 -15.46
N ALA A 117 5.40 0.97 -15.52
CA ALA A 117 4.63 1.75 -14.56
C ALA A 117 4.79 1.18 -13.14
N PHE A 118 4.69 -0.13 -12.99
CA PHE A 118 4.86 -0.77 -11.69
C PHE A 118 6.30 -0.66 -11.16
N ALA A 119 7.30 -0.64 -12.05
CA ALA A 119 8.68 -0.41 -11.64
C ALA A 119 8.85 0.99 -11.03
N LEU A 120 8.22 2.00 -11.63
CA LEU A 120 8.24 3.36 -11.11
C LEU A 120 7.50 3.44 -9.77
N ALA A 121 6.38 2.74 -9.65
CA ALA A 121 5.62 2.68 -8.40
C ALA A 121 6.44 1.99 -7.30
N ALA A 122 7.08 0.87 -7.62
CA ALA A 122 7.87 0.12 -6.66
C ALA A 122 9.01 0.96 -6.06
N ALA A 123 9.58 1.87 -6.85
CA ALA A 123 10.63 2.76 -6.38
C ALA A 123 10.15 3.72 -5.29
N LYS A 124 8.84 3.93 -5.16
CA LYS A 124 8.24 4.79 -4.13
C LYS A 124 7.84 4.02 -2.88
N LEU A 125 7.97 2.70 -2.90
CA LEU A 125 7.54 1.84 -1.79
C LEU A 125 8.74 1.29 -1.03
N PRO A 126 8.64 1.14 0.30
CA PRO A 126 9.75 0.67 1.13
C PRO A 126 9.91 -0.85 1.17
N ILE A 127 9.04 -1.60 0.52
CA ILE A 127 9.08 -3.07 0.53
C ILE A 127 9.36 -3.60 -0.87
N GLN A 128 9.90 -4.81 -0.94
CA GLN A 128 10.13 -5.46 -2.22
C GLN A 128 8.82 -5.95 -2.81
N THR A 129 8.69 -5.82 -4.11
CA THR A 129 7.48 -6.17 -4.86
C THR A 129 7.84 -6.94 -6.11
N THR A 130 6.84 -7.61 -6.69
CA THR A 130 6.99 -8.34 -7.94
C THR A 130 5.78 -8.09 -8.84
N PHE A 131 6.02 -8.16 -10.12
CA PHE A 131 4.97 -8.07 -11.13
C PHE A 131 4.26 -9.41 -11.24
N VAL A 132 2.94 -9.40 -11.28
CA VAL A 132 2.15 -10.62 -11.43
C VAL A 132 1.06 -10.43 -12.49
N HIS A 133 0.65 -11.53 -13.08
CA HIS A 133 -0.47 -11.58 -14.03
C HIS A 133 -1.70 -12.14 -13.34
N ARG A 134 -2.86 -11.84 -13.92
CA ARG A 134 -4.09 -12.49 -13.51
C ARG A 134 -4.02 -13.95 -13.92
N LEU A 135 -4.37 -14.85 -12.98
CA LEU A 135 -4.45 -16.26 -13.28
C LEU A 135 -5.68 -16.53 -14.16
N VAL A 136 -5.44 -17.20 -15.27
CA VAL A 136 -6.51 -17.64 -16.17
C VAL A 136 -6.85 -19.07 -15.78
N ALA A 137 -8.10 -19.28 -15.40
CA ALA A 137 -8.57 -20.60 -15.01
C ALA A 137 -8.76 -21.50 -16.22
#